data_68c6dce81eb59161bc3b30ac04c9463f
#
_entry.id   68c6dce81eb59161bc3b30ac04c9463f
#
_cell.length_a   1.000
_cell.length_b   1.000
_cell.length_c   1.000
_cell.angle_alpha   90.00
_cell.angle_beta   90.00
_cell.angle_gamma   90.00
#
_symmetry.space_group_name_H-M   'P 1'
#
loop_
_entity.id
_entity.type
_entity.pdbx_description
1 polymer ?
#
loop_
_entity_poly.entity_id
_entity_poly.type
_entity_poly.pdbx_seq_one_letter_code
_entity_poly.pdbx_strand_id
1 'polypeptide(L)'
;LAVSGNVHAMFVIRYVGGRNIARSLAALQQENIRLLVTSLDPSLTAKHITEAYRLPEGMVTLLDQEQCAALEAAPAEDAPCCMYHQKGFASLTGGLRAADKAQNAETTATTVQMVSVLFSVAIAVLLTSARSIWQLPVTYVLMYQAAWSALSIAVCALKQHN
;
A
#
# COMPACT_ATOMS: atom_id res chain seq x y z
N LEU A 1 -39.74 18.78 2.97
CA LEU A 1 -40.64 19.29 1.92
C LEU A 1 -41.61 20.28 2.57
N ALA A 2 -41.56 21.53 2.14
CA ALA A 2 -42.49 22.54 2.55
C ALA A 2 -43.29 23.00 1.32
N VAL A 3 -44.58 23.19 1.49
CA VAL A 3 -45.49 23.72 0.48
C VAL A 3 -46.27 24.86 1.09
N SER A 4 -46.22 26.03 0.47
CA SER A 4 -46.90 27.26 0.96
C SER A 4 -46.59 27.62 2.42
N GLY A 5 -45.35 27.43 2.85
CA GLY A 5 -44.89 27.71 4.22
C GLY A 5 -45.20 26.63 5.28
N ASN A 6 -45.94 25.59 4.93
CA ASN A 6 -46.24 24.47 5.81
C ASN A 6 -45.31 23.29 5.53
N VAL A 7 -44.74 22.69 6.58
CA VAL A 7 -43.91 21.49 6.45
C VAL A 7 -44.83 20.27 6.31
N HIS A 8 -44.83 19.66 5.12
CA HIS A 8 -45.64 18.50 4.81
C HIS A 8 -44.89 17.16 5.02
N ALA A 9 -43.57 17.17 4.81
CA ALA A 9 -42.76 15.96 5.03
C ALA A 9 -41.33 16.33 5.41
N MET A 10 -40.74 15.55 6.28
CA MET A 10 -39.33 15.61 6.65
C MET A 10 -38.67 14.26 6.31
N PHE A 11 -37.64 14.32 5.50
CA PHE A 11 -36.86 13.13 5.15
C PHE A 11 -35.55 13.14 5.93
N VAL A 12 -35.31 12.08 6.69
CA VAL A 12 -34.02 11.88 7.35
C VAL A 12 -33.19 10.96 6.50
N ILE A 13 -32.10 11.48 5.95
CA ILE A 13 -31.17 10.70 5.13
C ILE A 13 -30.02 10.27 6.04
N ARG A 14 -29.78 8.97 6.07
CA ARG A 14 -28.63 8.39 6.77
C ARG A 14 -27.72 7.70 5.77
N TYR A 15 -26.47 8.15 5.72
CA TYR A 15 -25.46 7.51 4.91
C TYR A 15 -24.96 6.25 5.61
N VAL A 16 -25.23 5.10 5.02
CA VAL A 16 -24.75 3.81 5.54
C VAL A 16 -23.90 3.16 4.48
N GLY A 17 -22.60 3.08 4.73
CA GLY A 17 -21.69 2.36 3.86
C GLY A 17 -21.78 0.85 4.07
N GLY A 18 -21.63 0.08 2.97
CA GLY A 18 -21.59 -1.36 3.03
C GLY A 18 -20.36 -1.91 3.78
N ARG A 19 -20.43 -3.17 4.21
CA ARG A 19 -19.32 -3.86 4.92
C ARG A 19 -18.00 -3.83 4.14
N ASN A 20 -18.07 -3.84 2.82
CA ASN A 20 -16.88 -3.79 1.95
C ASN A 20 -16.16 -2.45 2.07
N ILE A 21 -16.91 -1.33 2.19
CA ILE A 21 -16.32 0.00 2.38
C ILE A 21 -15.63 0.07 3.74
N ALA A 22 -16.28 -0.40 4.80
CA ALA A 22 -15.70 -0.41 6.14
C ALA A 22 -14.38 -1.21 6.19
N ARG A 23 -14.34 -2.39 5.56
CA ARG A 23 -13.11 -3.19 5.46
C ARG A 23 -12.00 -2.49 4.67
N SER A 24 -12.36 -1.86 3.57
CA SER A 24 -11.41 -1.12 2.74
C SER A 24 -10.83 0.09 3.47
N LEU A 25 -11.66 0.82 4.22
CA LEU A 25 -11.20 1.93 5.05
C LEU A 25 -10.29 1.47 6.18
N ALA A 26 -10.61 0.35 6.83
CA ALA A 26 -9.74 -0.24 7.83
C ALA A 26 -8.39 -0.69 7.24
N ALA A 27 -8.38 -1.21 6.02
CA ALA A 27 -7.16 -1.56 5.32
C ALA A 27 -6.30 -0.33 5.00
N LEU A 28 -6.89 0.77 4.51
CA LEU A 28 -6.18 2.03 4.26
C LEU A 28 -5.63 2.65 5.56
N GLN A 29 -6.36 2.51 6.66
CA GLN A 29 -5.90 2.95 7.97
C GLN A 29 -4.63 2.19 8.39
N GLN A 30 -4.56 0.88 8.17
CA GLN A 30 -3.37 0.08 8.48
C GLN A 30 -2.14 0.52 7.68
N GLU A 31 -2.35 0.93 6.43
CA GLU A 31 -1.29 1.44 5.55
C GLU A 31 -1.03 2.95 5.71
N ASN A 32 -1.69 3.60 6.69
CA ASN A 32 -1.57 5.03 6.98
C ASN A 32 -1.88 5.95 5.76
N ILE A 33 -2.79 5.51 4.90
CA ILE A 33 -3.20 6.23 3.68
C ILE A 33 -4.33 7.19 4.05
N ARG A 34 -4.16 8.47 3.71
CA ARG A 34 -5.19 9.50 3.88
C ARG A 34 -6.17 9.50 2.72
N LEU A 35 -7.42 9.80 3.03
CA LEU A 35 -8.51 9.90 2.06
C LEU A 35 -8.85 11.37 1.81
N LEU A 36 -8.79 11.76 0.55
CA LEU A 36 -9.36 13.00 0.08
C LEU A 36 -10.72 12.67 -0.55
N VAL A 37 -11.78 13.25 -0.02
CA VAL A 37 -13.15 12.97 -0.44
C VAL A 37 -13.74 14.24 -1.05
N THR A 38 -14.29 14.10 -2.23
CA THR A 38 -15.09 15.16 -2.87
C THR A 38 -16.56 14.85 -2.68
N SER A 39 -17.36 15.81 -2.32
CA SER A 39 -18.82 15.67 -2.18
C SER A 39 -19.55 16.91 -2.66
N LEU A 40 -20.62 16.69 -3.39
CA LEU A 40 -21.58 17.76 -3.75
C LEU A 40 -22.62 17.99 -2.65
N ASP A 41 -22.65 17.16 -1.62
CA ASP A 41 -23.59 17.30 -0.52
C ASP A 41 -22.97 18.15 0.60
N PRO A 42 -23.49 19.37 0.83
CA PRO A 42 -22.96 20.27 1.86
C PRO A 42 -23.20 19.76 3.28
N SER A 43 -24.09 18.78 3.47
CA SER A 43 -24.36 18.19 4.80
C SER A 43 -23.34 17.11 5.18
N LEU A 44 -22.57 16.60 4.21
CA LEU A 44 -21.54 15.58 4.46
C LEU A 44 -20.29 16.28 4.99
N THR A 45 -19.90 15.96 6.22
CA THR A 45 -18.67 16.47 6.84
C THR A 45 -17.65 15.33 7.06
N ALA A 46 -16.38 15.67 7.10
CA ALA A 46 -15.32 14.71 7.43
C ALA A 46 -15.60 14.01 8.76
N LYS A 47 -16.16 14.74 9.73
CA LYS A 47 -16.55 14.21 11.03
C LYS A 47 -17.61 13.11 10.92
N HIS A 48 -18.63 13.29 10.07
CA HIS A 48 -19.66 12.26 9.85
C HIS A 48 -19.07 10.95 9.30
N ILE A 49 -18.11 11.05 8.37
CA ILE A 49 -17.44 9.88 7.80
C ILE A 49 -16.58 9.20 8.87
N THR A 50 -15.80 9.98 9.60
CA THR A 50 -14.91 9.49 10.66
C THR A 50 -15.68 8.75 11.75
N GLU A 51 -16.79 9.33 12.22
CA GLU A 51 -17.67 8.71 13.24
C GLU A 51 -18.38 7.46 12.69
N ALA A 52 -18.91 7.52 11.47
CA ALA A 52 -19.65 6.40 10.86
C ALA A 52 -18.79 5.15 10.68
N TYR A 53 -17.50 5.34 10.39
CA TYR A 53 -16.56 4.23 10.12
C TYR A 53 -15.52 4.03 11.22
N ARG A 54 -15.59 4.79 12.32
CA ARG A 54 -14.64 4.76 13.45
C ARG A 54 -13.19 4.94 13.00
N LEU A 55 -12.96 5.91 12.14
CA LEU A 55 -11.64 6.23 11.62
C LEU A 55 -10.90 7.19 12.56
N PRO A 56 -9.56 7.20 12.58
CA PRO A 56 -8.80 8.20 13.32
C PRO A 56 -9.02 9.61 12.75
N GLU A 57 -8.89 10.60 13.61
CA GLU A 57 -8.97 12.00 13.22
C GLU A 57 -7.87 12.34 12.22
N GLY A 58 -8.21 13.11 11.18
CA GLY A 58 -7.27 13.52 10.13
C GLY A 58 -7.04 12.51 9.01
N MET A 59 -7.64 11.31 9.08
CA MET A 59 -7.56 10.33 7.99
C MET A 59 -8.42 10.75 6.78
N VAL A 60 -9.52 11.44 7.02
CA VAL A 60 -10.45 11.88 5.97
C VAL A 60 -10.42 13.40 5.90
N THR A 61 -10.17 13.93 4.73
CA THR A 61 -10.25 15.36 4.40
C THR A 61 -11.29 15.55 3.33
N LEU A 62 -12.29 16.41 3.57
CA LEU A 62 -13.20 16.83 2.53
C LEU A 62 -12.56 18.01 1.78
N LEU A 63 -12.53 17.89 0.47
CA LEU A 63 -12.07 18.95 -0.41
C LEU A 63 -13.23 19.90 -0.71
N ASP A 64 -12.95 21.18 -0.70
CA ASP A 64 -13.86 22.20 -1.19
C ASP A 64 -13.83 22.27 -2.73
N GLN A 65 -14.75 23.04 -3.30
CA GLN A 65 -14.88 23.16 -4.75
C GLN A 65 -13.64 23.78 -5.43
N GLU A 66 -12.95 24.67 -4.74
CA GLU A 66 -11.75 25.32 -5.23
C GLU A 66 -10.56 24.34 -5.25
N GLN A 67 -10.43 23.54 -4.21
CA GLN A 67 -9.43 22.46 -4.12
C GLN A 67 -9.67 21.35 -5.14
N CYS A 68 -10.93 21.00 -5.40
CA CYS A 68 -11.28 20.04 -6.46
C CYS A 68 -10.88 20.59 -7.84
N ALA A 69 -11.20 21.85 -8.14
CA ALA A 69 -10.84 22.48 -9.40
C ALA A 69 -9.31 22.58 -9.57
N ALA A 70 -8.58 22.88 -8.51
CA ALA A 70 -7.13 22.92 -8.51
C ALA A 70 -6.51 21.54 -8.78
N LEU A 71 -7.08 20.46 -8.22
CA LEU A 71 -6.66 19.07 -8.49
C LEU A 71 -6.94 18.66 -9.94
N GLU A 72 -8.09 19.04 -10.50
CA GLU A 72 -8.44 18.75 -11.90
C GLU A 72 -7.58 19.55 -12.90
N ALA A 73 -7.17 20.76 -12.54
CA ALA A 73 -6.30 21.60 -13.35
C ALA A 73 -4.81 21.22 -13.25
N ALA A 74 -4.43 20.43 -12.24
CA ALA A 74 -3.06 19.96 -12.10
C ALA A 74 -2.69 19.07 -13.30
N PRO A 75 -1.53 19.32 -13.97
CA PRO A 75 -1.10 18.48 -15.06
C PRO A 75 -0.96 17.04 -14.54
N ALA A 76 -1.52 16.08 -15.27
CA ALA A 76 -1.27 14.68 -14.99
C ALA A 76 0.24 14.45 -15.14
N GLU A 77 0.92 14.14 -14.05
CA GLU A 77 2.30 13.67 -14.14
C GLU A 77 2.29 12.41 -14.99
N ASP A 78 3.21 12.32 -15.95
CA ASP A 78 3.44 11.11 -16.75
C ASP A 78 3.97 10.01 -15.82
N ALA A 79 3.08 9.45 -15.00
CA ALA A 79 3.41 8.34 -14.15
C ALA A 79 3.62 7.09 -15.00
N PRO A 80 4.78 6.42 -14.90
CA PRO A 80 5.12 5.29 -15.76
C PRO A 80 4.27 4.04 -15.49
N CYS A 81 3.41 4.04 -14.50
CA CYS A 81 2.58 2.90 -14.14
C CYS A 81 1.13 3.30 -13.84
N CYS A 82 0.21 2.50 -14.40
CA CYS A 82 -1.21 2.59 -14.14
C CYS A 82 -1.65 1.38 -13.32
N MET A 83 -2.52 1.57 -12.36
CA MET A 83 -3.18 0.48 -11.68
C MET A 83 -4.54 0.22 -12.32
N TYR A 84 -4.74 -0.98 -12.88
CA TYR A 84 -6.04 -1.43 -13.33
C TYR A 84 -6.77 -2.14 -12.20
N HIS A 85 -7.97 -1.69 -11.89
CA HIS A 85 -8.82 -2.32 -10.89
C HIS A 85 -10.26 -2.45 -11.39
N GLN A 86 -10.97 -3.46 -10.89
CA GLN A 86 -12.41 -3.61 -11.14
C GLN A 86 -13.19 -2.50 -10.43
N LYS A 87 -14.41 -2.25 -10.91
CA LYS A 87 -15.29 -1.28 -10.24
C LYS A 87 -15.47 -1.66 -8.76
N GLY A 88 -15.11 -0.74 -7.88
CA GLY A 88 -15.33 -0.88 -6.46
C GLY A 88 -14.13 -0.51 -5.61
N PHE A 89 -14.41 0.14 -4.49
CA PHE A 89 -13.40 0.63 -3.55
C PHE A 89 -12.54 -0.50 -2.95
N ALA A 90 -13.14 -1.69 -2.75
CA ALA A 90 -12.42 -2.85 -2.25
C ALA A 90 -11.34 -3.37 -3.22
N SER A 91 -11.57 -3.25 -4.53
CA SER A 91 -10.59 -3.64 -5.54
C SER A 91 -9.39 -2.67 -5.56
N LEU A 92 -9.66 -1.36 -5.46
CA LEU A 92 -8.63 -0.33 -5.36
C LEU A 92 -7.74 -0.55 -4.13
N THR A 93 -8.35 -0.72 -2.95
CA THR A 93 -7.59 -0.92 -1.71
C THR A 93 -6.83 -2.24 -1.69
N GLY A 94 -7.39 -3.29 -2.29
CA GLY A 94 -6.69 -4.57 -2.48
C GLY A 94 -5.45 -4.42 -3.35
N GLY A 95 -5.55 -3.67 -4.45
CA GLY A 95 -4.42 -3.38 -5.33
C GLY A 95 -3.32 -2.57 -4.65
N LEU A 96 -3.69 -1.53 -3.89
CA LEU A 96 -2.73 -0.72 -3.13
C LEU A 96 -1.97 -1.57 -2.10
N ARG A 97 -2.66 -2.42 -1.34
CA ARG A 97 -2.00 -3.33 -0.39
C ARG A 97 -1.09 -4.34 -1.08
N ALA A 98 -1.50 -4.85 -2.24
CA ALA A 98 -0.66 -5.77 -3.00
C ALA A 98 0.62 -5.07 -3.50
N ALA A 99 0.51 -3.83 -3.96
CA ALA A 99 1.66 -3.03 -4.39
C ALA A 99 2.61 -2.73 -3.22
N ASP A 100 2.11 -2.33 -2.06
CA ASP A 100 2.92 -2.09 -0.86
C ASP A 100 3.64 -3.37 -0.39
N LYS A 101 2.93 -4.49 -0.33
CA LYS A 101 3.55 -5.79 -0.01
C LYS A 101 4.62 -6.21 -1.01
N ALA A 102 4.40 -5.97 -2.30
CA ALA A 102 5.39 -6.26 -3.35
C ALA A 102 6.65 -5.40 -3.17
N GLN A 103 6.51 -4.11 -2.94
CA GLN A 103 7.62 -3.19 -2.70
C GLN A 103 8.41 -3.57 -1.45
N ASN A 104 7.72 -3.92 -0.37
CA ASN A 104 8.35 -4.39 0.87
C ASN A 104 9.10 -5.72 0.67
N ALA A 105 8.56 -6.64 -0.14
CA ALA A 105 9.22 -7.89 -0.48
C ALA A 105 10.47 -7.65 -1.34
N GLU A 106 10.39 -6.76 -2.32
CA GLU A 106 11.52 -6.36 -3.17
C GLU A 106 12.66 -5.74 -2.34
N THR A 107 12.35 -4.78 -1.47
CA THR A 107 13.34 -4.16 -0.58
C THR A 107 14.02 -5.21 0.31
N THR A 108 13.24 -6.15 0.84
CA THR A 108 13.76 -7.23 1.68
C THR A 108 14.66 -8.16 0.88
N ALA A 109 14.25 -8.59 -0.29
CA ALA A 109 15.05 -9.44 -1.18
C ALA A 109 16.36 -8.77 -1.57
N THR A 110 16.33 -7.50 -1.94
CA THR A 110 17.51 -6.70 -2.29
C THR A 110 18.48 -6.61 -1.11
N THR A 111 17.97 -6.38 0.10
CA THR A 111 18.81 -6.34 1.30
C THR A 111 19.51 -7.68 1.56
N VAL A 112 18.78 -8.79 1.47
CA VAL A 112 19.35 -10.15 1.64
C VAL A 112 20.41 -10.43 0.58
N GLN A 113 20.17 -10.03 -0.67
CA GLN A 113 21.14 -10.19 -1.76
C GLN A 113 22.41 -9.34 -1.54
N MET A 114 22.26 -8.09 -1.09
CA MET A 114 23.43 -7.26 -0.73
C MET A 114 24.30 -7.90 0.34
N VAL A 115 23.67 -8.44 1.39
CA VAL A 115 24.39 -9.16 2.44
C VAL A 115 25.10 -10.39 1.87
N SER A 116 24.43 -11.16 1.00
CA SER A 116 25.02 -12.33 0.32
C SER A 116 26.26 -11.94 -0.49
N VAL A 117 26.21 -10.83 -1.23
CA VAL A 117 27.35 -10.35 -2.02
C VAL A 117 28.52 -9.96 -1.11
N LEU A 118 28.25 -9.24 -0.02
CA LEU A 118 29.30 -8.88 0.96
C LEU A 118 29.99 -10.12 1.55
N PHE A 119 29.22 -11.14 1.93
CA PHE A 119 29.76 -12.42 2.41
C PHE A 119 30.58 -13.13 1.34
N SER A 120 30.10 -13.12 0.08
CA SER A 120 30.82 -13.72 -1.04
C SER A 120 32.19 -13.06 -1.24
N VAL A 121 32.24 -11.73 -1.22
CA VAL A 121 33.49 -10.97 -1.35
C VAL A 121 34.43 -11.27 -0.19
N ALA A 122 33.94 -11.29 1.04
CA ALA A 122 34.75 -11.60 2.23
C ALA A 122 35.36 -13.02 2.13
N ILE A 123 34.56 -14.01 1.74
CA ILE A 123 35.02 -15.40 1.54
C ILE A 123 36.07 -15.45 0.42
N ALA A 124 35.84 -14.77 -0.71
CA ALA A 124 36.79 -14.72 -1.81
C ALA A 124 38.15 -14.13 -1.38
N VAL A 125 38.15 -13.04 -0.61
CA VAL A 125 39.35 -12.40 -0.06
C VAL A 125 40.08 -13.37 0.87
N LEU A 126 39.37 -14.03 1.77
CA LEU A 126 39.96 -15.02 2.69
C LEU A 126 40.60 -16.19 1.94
N LEU A 127 39.90 -16.75 0.96
CA LEU A 127 40.42 -17.88 0.17
C LEU A 127 41.61 -17.46 -0.69
N THR A 128 41.60 -16.28 -1.23
CA THR A 128 42.75 -15.73 -1.99
C THR A 128 43.96 -15.54 -1.07
N SER A 129 43.75 -14.96 0.10
CA SER A 129 44.80 -14.76 1.10
C SER A 129 45.41 -16.08 1.57
N ALA A 130 44.58 -17.12 1.74
CA ALA A 130 45.02 -18.46 2.12
C ALA A 130 45.61 -19.27 0.95
N ARG A 131 45.69 -18.71 -0.26
CA ARG A 131 46.10 -19.40 -1.50
C ARG A 131 45.28 -20.68 -1.80
N SER A 132 44.07 -20.78 -1.26
CA SER A 132 43.20 -21.98 -1.35
C SER A 132 42.11 -21.84 -2.42
N ILE A 133 42.06 -20.74 -3.15
CA ILE A 133 41.00 -20.46 -4.12
C ILE A 133 40.92 -21.52 -5.24
N TRP A 134 42.08 -22.11 -5.61
CA TRP A 134 42.17 -23.15 -6.64
C TRP A 134 41.59 -24.50 -6.21
N GLN A 135 41.35 -24.68 -4.92
CA GLN A 135 40.79 -25.93 -4.37
C GLN A 135 39.27 -25.84 -4.19
N LEU A 136 38.66 -24.72 -4.56
CA LEU A 136 37.21 -24.54 -4.39
C LEU A 136 36.45 -25.23 -5.56
N PRO A 137 35.78 -26.35 -5.31
CA PRO A 137 34.96 -26.97 -6.34
C PRO A 137 33.74 -26.13 -6.65
N VAL A 138 33.35 -26.07 -7.92
CA VAL A 138 32.19 -25.34 -8.42
C VAL A 138 30.91 -25.70 -7.65
N THR A 139 30.83 -26.94 -7.19
CA THR A 139 29.69 -27.44 -6.40
C THR A 139 29.45 -26.63 -5.13
N TYR A 140 30.51 -26.20 -4.42
CA TYR A 140 30.34 -25.38 -3.20
C TYR A 140 29.81 -23.99 -3.53
N VAL A 141 30.22 -23.40 -4.65
CA VAL A 141 29.68 -22.11 -5.10
C VAL A 141 28.20 -22.23 -5.44
N LEU A 142 27.79 -23.30 -6.11
CA LEU A 142 26.39 -23.57 -6.43
C LEU A 142 25.55 -23.82 -5.16
N MET A 143 26.07 -24.59 -4.22
CA MET A 143 25.39 -24.83 -2.92
C MET A 143 25.23 -23.52 -2.12
N TYR A 144 26.24 -22.69 -2.07
CA TYR A 144 26.21 -21.38 -1.44
C TYR A 144 25.09 -20.50 -2.06
N GLN A 145 25.06 -20.44 -3.39
CA GLN A 145 24.05 -19.64 -4.10
C GLN A 145 22.64 -20.18 -3.89
N ALA A 146 22.47 -21.51 -3.90
CA ALA A 146 21.18 -22.14 -3.61
C ALA A 146 20.72 -21.87 -2.17
N ALA A 147 21.62 -21.91 -1.19
CA ALA A 147 21.30 -21.60 0.20
C ALA A 147 20.83 -20.16 0.38
N TRP A 148 21.51 -19.18 -0.23
CA TRP A 148 21.09 -17.76 -0.18
C TRP A 148 19.77 -17.51 -0.90
N SER A 149 19.53 -18.19 -2.03
CA SER A 149 18.26 -18.10 -2.75
C SER A 149 17.11 -18.65 -1.90
N ALA A 150 17.30 -19.80 -1.27
CA ALA A 150 16.32 -20.38 -0.36
C ALA A 150 16.04 -19.49 0.85
N LEU A 151 17.09 -18.88 1.43
CA LEU A 151 16.97 -17.93 2.54
C LEU A 151 16.16 -16.69 2.13
N SER A 152 16.43 -16.12 0.94
CA SER A 152 15.70 -14.97 0.41
C SER A 152 14.21 -15.28 0.26
N ILE A 153 13.87 -16.43 -0.31
CA ILE A 153 12.48 -16.87 -0.47
C ILE A 153 11.81 -17.04 0.90
N ALA A 154 12.49 -17.69 1.84
CA ALA A 154 11.94 -17.93 3.18
C ALA A 154 11.68 -16.62 3.94
N VAL A 155 12.62 -15.66 3.91
CA VAL A 155 12.47 -14.37 4.58
C VAL A 155 11.34 -13.55 3.94
N CYS A 156 11.23 -13.53 2.61
CA CYS A 156 10.14 -12.86 1.91
C CYS A 156 8.79 -13.50 2.25
N ALA A 157 8.70 -14.82 2.27
CA ALA A 157 7.47 -15.54 2.61
C ALA A 157 7.02 -15.27 4.05
N LEU A 158 7.93 -15.28 5.02
CA LEU A 158 7.63 -14.96 6.42
C LEU A 158 7.12 -13.52 6.58
N LYS A 159 7.72 -12.57 5.87
CA LYS A 159 7.32 -11.16 5.95
C LYS A 159 5.95 -10.90 5.28
N GLN A 160 5.57 -11.67 4.27
CA GLN A 160 4.26 -11.55 3.65
C GLN A 160 3.13 -12.12 4.51
N HIS A 161 3.47 -13.06 5.41
CA HIS A 161 2.49 -13.72 6.26
C HIS A 161 2.14 -12.89 7.51
N ASN A 162 3.03 -12.02 7.96
CA ASN A 162 2.81 -11.08 9.07
C ASN A 162 2.27 -9.74 8.56
#